data_592f53d232b1e29973eb09e0ac7db280
#
_entry.id   592f53d232b1e29973eb09e0ac7db280
#
_cell.length_a   1.000
_cell.length_b   1.000
_cell.length_c   1.000
_cell.angle_alpha   90.00
_cell.angle_beta   90.00
_cell.angle_gamma   90.00
#
_symmetry.space_group_name_H-M   'P 1'
#
loop_
_entity.id
_entity.type
_entity.pdbx_description
1 polymer ?
#
loop_
_entity_poly.entity_id
_entity_poly.type
_entity_poly.pdbx_seq_one_letter_code
_entity_poly.pdbx_strand_id
1 'polypeptide(L)'
;MSAVLTAFNAATEGAAADPTTYGQKAGRAIALGAGAGGGAAGAGAGIGMLFGKVVESVARQPEMKDEIASIQWLGFALTEACFFYGLVGGFIAFFL
;
A
#
# COMPACT_ATOMS: atom_id res chain seq x y z
N MET A 1 17.22 -15.06 12.51
CA MET A 1 17.04 -16.26 11.65
C MET A 1 16.19 -17.34 12.32
N SER A 2 16.53 -17.74 13.54
CA SER A 2 15.76 -18.77 14.26
C SER A 2 14.29 -18.38 14.49
N ALA A 3 14.01 -17.11 14.77
CA ALA A 3 12.64 -16.64 14.94
C ALA A 3 11.81 -16.76 13.66
N VAL A 4 12.44 -16.48 12.52
CA VAL A 4 11.79 -16.61 11.20
C VAL A 4 11.51 -18.07 10.90
N LEU A 5 12.48 -18.95 11.14
CA LEU A 5 12.33 -20.39 10.96
C LEU A 5 11.24 -20.95 11.86
N THR A 6 11.20 -20.54 13.12
CA THR A 6 10.17 -20.97 14.06
C THR A 6 8.79 -20.54 13.58
N ALA A 7 8.63 -19.30 13.13
CA ALA A 7 7.38 -18.81 12.59
C ALA A 7 6.96 -19.57 11.32
N PHE A 8 7.92 -19.83 10.44
CA PHE A 8 7.66 -20.59 9.21
C PHE A 8 7.24 -22.03 9.53
N ASN A 9 7.95 -22.70 10.44
CA ASN A 9 7.62 -24.07 10.82
C ASN A 9 6.23 -24.13 11.48
N ALA A 10 5.93 -23.20 12.38
CA ALA A 10 4.62 -23.15 13.00
C ALA A 10 3.51 -22.97 11.97
N ALA A 11 3.74 -22.13 10.98
CA ALA A 11 2.77 -21.91 9.89
C ALA A 11 2.58 -23.17 9.05
N THR A 12 3.66 -23.88 8.71
CA THR A 12 3.59 -25.10 7.90
C THR A 12 2.98 -26.28 8.67
N GLU A 13 3.30 -26.41 9.94
CA GLU A 13 2.69 -27.44 10.80
C GLU A 13 1.19 -27.20 10.94
N GLY A 14 0.78 -25.97 11.17
CA GLY A 14 -0.63 -25.61 11.21
C GLY A 14 -1.34 -25.90 9.89
N ALA A 15 -0.68 -25.64 8.77
CA ALA A 15 -1.21 -25.90 7.45
C ALA A 15 -1.39 -27.41 7.22
N ALA A 16 -0.43 -28.22 7.65
CA ALA A 16 -0.49 -29.68 7.51
C ALA A 16 -1.56 -30.31 8.42
N ALA A 17 -1.75 -29.74 9.63
CA ALA A 17 -2.67 -30.27 10.62
C ALA A 17 -4.14 -29.91 10.34
N ASP A 18 -4.40 -28.73 9.75
CA ASP A 18 -5.76 -28.24 9.54
C ASP A 18 -5.85 -27.41 8.24
N PRO A 19 -6.38 -27.99 7.17
CA PRO A 19 -6.56 -27.27 5.90
C PRO A 19 -7.43 -26.02 6.01
N THR A 20 -8.40 -26.00 6.90
CA THR A 20 -9.26 -24.82 7.13
C THR A 20 -8.45 -23.68 7.73
N THR A 21 -7.62 -23.98 8.73
CA THR A 21 -6.73 -22.99 9.35
C THR A 21 -5.72 -22.48 8.34
N TYR A 22 -5.16 -23.38 7.52
CA TYR A 22 -4.24 -22.98 6.46
C TYR A 22 -4.91 -22.03 5.47
N GLY A 23 -6.11 -22.36 5.02
CA GLY A 23 -6.85 -21.50 4.10
C GLY A 23 -7.14 -20.12 4.68
N GLN A 24 -7.50 -20.05 5.96
CA GLN A 24 -7.73 -18.78 6.65
C GLN A 24 -6.45 -17.95 6.74
N LYS A 25 -5.34 -18.58 7.12
CA LYS A 25 -4.05 -17.89 7.22
C LYS A 25 -3.57 -17.39 5.85
N ALA A 26 -3.71 -18.21 4.84
CA ALA A 26 -3.35 -17.82 3.47
C ALA A 26 -4.23 -16.65 2.99
N GLY A 27 -5.54 -16.73 3.25
CA GLY A 27 -6.47 -15.66 2.89
C GLY A 27 -6.14 -14.35 3.57
N ARG A 28 -5.81 -14.38 4.85
CA ARG A 28 -5.42 -13.19 5.62
C ARG A 28 -4.13 -12.57 5.09
N ALA A 29 -3.12 -13.41 4.78
CA ALA A 29 -1.87 -12.93 4.22
C ALA A 29 -2.08 -12.29 2.84
N ILE A 30 -2.91 -12.92 1.99
CA ILE A 30 -3.21 -12.38 0.67
C ILE A 30 -3.97 -11.07 0.81
N ALA A 31 -4.93 -10.98 1.74
CA ALA A 31 -5.71 -9.77 1.95
C ALA A 31 -4.82 -8.60 2.37
N LEU A 32 -3.89 -8.84 3.31
CA LEU A 32 -2.95 -7.80 3.73
C LEU A 32 -2.04 -7.39 2.57
N GLY A 33 -1.48 -8.36 1.87
CA GLY A 33 -0.59 -8.10 0.74
C GLY A 33 -1.30 -7.36 -0.39
N ALA A 34 -2.51 -7.79 -0.75
CA ALA A 34 -3.28 -7.16 -1.81
C ALA A 34 -3.70 -5.74 -1.41
N GLY A 35 -4.16 -5.55 -0.18
CA GLY A 35 -4.57 -4.23 0.31
C GLY A 35 -3.40 -3.26 0.33
N ALA A 36 -2.32 -3.64 0.99
CA ALA A 36 -1.15 -2.77 1.10
C ALA A 36 -0.47 -2.58 -0.27
N GLY A 37 -0.30 -3.67 -1.02
CA GLY A 37 0.35 -3.62 -2.32
C GLY A 37 -0.47 -2.85 -3.34
N GLY A 38 -1.77 -3.08 -3.38
CA GLY A 38 -2.68 -2.35 -4.27
C GLY A 38 -2.73 -0.87 -3.93
N GLY A 39 -2.82 -0.55 -2.63
CA GLY A 39 -2.77 0.82 -2.16
C GLY A 39 -1.46 1.51 -2.51
N ALA A 40 -0.34 0.82 -2.30
CA ALA A 40 0.98 1.35 -2.64
C ALA A 40 1.14 1.57 -4.15
N ALA A 41 0.69 0.61 -4.95
CA ALA A 41 0.76 0.73 -6.41
C ALA A 41 -0.08 1.90 -6.90
N GLY A 42 -1.30 2.02 -6.41
CA GLY A 42 -2.20 3.11 -6.77
C GLY A 42 -1.66 4.46 -6.36
N ALA A 43 -1.21 4.57 -5.11
CA ALA A 43 -0.63 5.81 -4.60
C ALA A 43 0.63 6.18 -5.37
N GLY A 44 1.50 5.20 -5.63
CA GLY A 44 2.71 5.43 -6.39
C GLY A 44 2.44 5.95 -7.79
N ALA A 45 1.50 5.31 -8.49
CA ALA A 45 1.11 5.75 -9.82
C ALA A 45 0.52 7.16 -9.78
N GLY A 46 -0.38 7.41 -8.82
CA GLY A 46 -1.01 8.72 -8.66
C GLY A 46 -0.03 9.82 -8.37
N ILE A 47 0.93 9.56 -7.46
CA ILE A 47 1.99 10.51 -7.12
C ILE A 47 2.86 10.79 -8.35
N GLY A 48 3.22 9.74 -9.08
CA GLY A 48 4.03 9.89 -10.28
C GLY A 48 3.34 10.77 -11.31
N MET A 49 2.05 10.55 -11.53
CA MET A 49 1.27 11.37 -12.46
C MET A 49 1.18 12.81 -11.96
N LEU A 50 0.95 13.00 -10.69
CA LEU A 50 0.86 14.33 -10.08
C LEU A 50 2.15 15.12 -10.29
N PHE A 51 3.28 14.54 -9.92
CA PHE A 51 4.58 15.22 -10.07
C PHE A 51 4.95 15.44 -11.52
N GLY A 52 4.62 14.52 -12.40
CA GLY A 52 4.81 14.69 -13.84
C GLY A 52 4.05 15.89 -14.38
N LYS A 53 2.79 16.04 -13.96
CA LYS A 53 1.97 17.18 -14.37
C LYS A 53 2.44 18.48 -13.75
N VAL A 54 2.95 18.45 -12.52
CA VAL A 54 3.51 19.63 -11.87
C VAL A 54 4.75 20.12 -12.65
N VAL A 55 5.64 19.21 -12.99
CA VAL A 55 6.84 19.56 -13.76
C VAL A 55 6.47 20.19 -15.11
N GLU A 56 5.49 19.57 -15.80
CA GLU A 56 5.01 20.08 -17.08
C GLU A 56 4.40 21.48 -16.93
N SER A 57 3.57 21.68 -15.89
CA SER A 57 2.90 22.96 -15.65
C SER A 57 3.87 24.06 -15.29
N VAL A 58 4.85 23.78 -14.45
CA VAL A 58 5.88 24.75 -14.06
C VAL A 58 6.75 25.13 -15.27
N ALA A 59 7.04 24.17 -16.13
CA ALA A 59 7.80 24.42 -17.35
C ALA A 59 7.07 25.38 -18.29
N ARG A 60 5.72 25.28 -18.34
CA ARG A 60 4.91 26.18 -19.18
C ARG A 60 4.65 27.53 -18.56
N GLN A 61 4.46 27.60 -17.25
CA GLN A 61 4.13 28.82 -16.51
C GLN A 61 5.00 28.92 -15.24
N PRO A 62 6.29 29.30 -15.39
CA PRO A 62 7.19 29.35 -14.24
C PRO A 62 6.78 30.37 -13.15
N GLU A 63 6.03 31.38 -13.51
CA GLU A 63 5.53 32.42 -12.59
C GLU A 63 4.51 31.89 -11.61
N MET A 64 3.86 30.77 -11.91
CA MET A 64 2.84 30.16 -11.05
C MET A 64 3.39 29.02 -10.17
N LYS A 65 4.71 28.90 -10.09
CA LYS A 65 5.38 27.83 -9.36
C LYS A 65 4.87 27.69 -7.92
N ASP A 66 4.72 28.79 -7.20
CA ASP A 66 4.32 28.76 -5.79
C ASP A 66 2.89 28.26 -5.62
N GLU A 67 1.97 28.69 -6.48
CA GLU A 67 0.58 28.23 -6.44
C GLU A 67 0.49 26.75 -6.80
N ILE A 68 1.21 26.33 -7.82
CA ILE A 68 1.25 24.94 -8.27
C ILE A 68 1.86 24.06 -7.16
N ALA A 69 2.89 24.51 -6.47
CA ALA A 69 3.49 23.78 -5.37
C ALA A 69 2.53 23.56 -4.21
N SER A 70 1.70 24.55 -3.89
CA SER A 70 0.69 24.42 -2.83
C SER A 70 -0.32 23.32 -3.16
N ILE A 71 -0.81 23.29 -4.41
CA ILE A 71 -1.75 22.28 -4.88
C ILE A 71 -1.07 20.91 -4.95
N GLN A 72 0.21 20.87 -5.32
CA GLN A 72 1.00 19.66 -5.39
C GLN A 72 1.04 18.94 -4.03
N TRP A 73 1.32 19.67 -2.96
CA TRP A 73 1.40 19.07 -1.62
C TRP A 73 0.05 18.57 -1.14
N LEU A 74 -1.02 19.30 -1.45
CA LEU A 74 -2.37 18.83 -1.14
C LEU A 74 -2.68 17.54 -1.89
N GLY A 75 -2.41 17.50 -3.18
CA GLY A 75 -2.63 16.31 -4.01
C GLY A 75 -1.80 15.12 -3.56
N PHE A 76 -0.55 15.37 -3.16
CA PHE A 76 0.33 14.33 -2.62
C PHE A 76 -0.27 13.70 -1.36
N ALA A 77 -0.72 14.53 -0.41
CA ALA A 77 -1.31 14.05 0.84
C ALA A 77 -2.58 13.23 0.59
N LEU A 78 -3.45 13.70 -0.29
CA LEU A 78 -4.67 12.98 -0.63
C LEU A 78 -4.39 11.65 -1.33
N THR A 79 -3.37 11.62 -2.19
CA THR A 79 -2.99 10.40 -2.90
C THR A 79 -2.39 9.37 -1.93
N GLU A 80 -1.57 9.81 -0.98
CA GLU A 80 -1.04 8.91 0.04
C GLU A 80 -2.12 8.34 0.95
N ALA A 81 -3.18 9.08 1.20
CA ALA A 81 -4.30 8.58 1.99
C ALA A 81 -4.89 7.31 1.39
N CYS A 82 -4.88 7.16 0.08
CA CYS A 82 -5.34 5.94 -0.59
C CYS A 82 -4.52 4.71 -0.22
N PHE A 83 -3.20 4.88 -0.06
CA PHE A 83 -2.33 3.81 0.42
C PHE A 83 -2.74 3.37 1.82
N PHE A 84 -2.98 4.32 2.71
CA PHE A 84 -3.37 4.02 4.09
C PHE A 84 -4.72 3.32 4.16
N TYR A 85 -5.68 3.69 3.31
CA TYR A 85 -6.96 2.98 3.25
C TYR A 85 -6.77 1.51 2.85
N GLY A 86 -5.94 1.25 1.86
CA GLY A 86 -5.62 -0.13 1.46
C GLY A 86 -4.90 -0.89 2.56
N LEU A 87 -3.96 -0.25 3.22
CA LEU A 87 -3.21 -0.84 4.33
C LEU A 87 -4.13 -1.17 5.51
N VAL A 88 -4.99 -0.23 5.92
CA VAL A 88 -5.92 -0.43 7.02
C VAL A 88 -6.91 -1.54 6.69
N GLY A 89 -7.46 -1.55 5.48
CA GLY A 89 -8.35 -2.62 5.03
C GLY A 89 -7.68 -3.98 5.07
N GLY A 90 -6.42 -4.03 4.62
CA GLY A 90 -5.62 -5.26 4.68
C GLY A 90 -5.37 -5.73 6.10
N PHE A 91 -5.05 -4.81 7.03
CA PHE A 91 -4.86 -5.15 8.43
C PHE A 91 -6.16 -5.66 9.08
N ILE A 92 -7.28 -5.01 8.79
CA ILE A 92 -8.57 -5.47 9.31
C ILE A 92 -8.82 -6.91 8.88
N ALA A 93 -8.64 -7.20 7.60
CA ALA A 93 -8.83 -8.55 7.08
C ALA A 93 -7.83 -9.55 7.66
N PHE A 94 -6.58 -9.12 7.89
CA PHE A 94 -5.54 -9.97 8.46
C PHE A 94 -5.85 -10.37 9.90
N PHE A 95 -6.35 -9.43 10.70
CA PHE A 95 -6.62 -9.68 12.11
C PHE A 95 -8.02 -10.26 12.39
N LEU A 96 -8.93 -10.19 11.44
CA LEU A 96 -10.23 -10.87 11.59
C LEU A 96 -10.06 -12.38 11.42
#